data_2217f9ab155201127a0b4a022fb9dc7a
#
_entry.id   2217f9ab155201127a0b4a022fb9dc7a
#
_cell.length_a   1.000
_cell.length_b   1.000
_cell.length_c   1.000
_cell.angle_alpha   90.00
_cell.angle_beta   90.00
_cell.angle_gamma   90.00
#
_symmetry.space_group_name_H-M   'P 1'
#
loop_
_entity.id
_entity.type
_entity.pdbx_description
1 polymer ?
#
loop_
_entity_poly.entity_id
_entity_poly.type
_entity_poly.pdbx_seq_one_letter_code
_entity_poly.pdbx_strand_id
1 'polypeptide(L)'
;MNICIVVGARPNFVKAAPIIRAVQAARQKGEIINGELVFAGYEDDKSIEPSLFDDLMMPHPDTYLGADSDNLNELTGMVMSKFEQYLDQHPTDVVIVVDDLASTMAASIVAKKRGLLLAHLVAGTRSFDITMPKEVNRLVIDGLSDLLFTAGVSGNSTATREGAGQEKIYMVGNILIDSLRHNRQRMVRPADVIPVRRSSARTRARSSIMPKGFDI
;
A
#
# COMPACT_ATOMS: atom_id res chain seq x y z
N MET A 1 0.86 20.80 12.02
CA MET A 1 1.35 20.04 10.84
C MET A 1 0.19 19.25 10.28
N ASN A 2 -0.11 19.43 9.00
CA ASN A 2 -1.19 18.74 8.30
C ASN A 2 -0.58 17.70 7.37
N ILE A 3 -0.96 16.45 7.56
CA ILE A 3 -0.46 15.30 6.79
C ILE A 3 -1.60 14.78 5.92
N CYS A 4 -1.36 14.66 4.63
CA CYS A 4 -2.25 13.96 3.70
C CYS A 4 -1.66 12.57 3.38
N ILE A 5 -2.40 11.50 3.65
CA ILE A 5 -1.99 10.13 3.35
C ILE A 5 -2.78 9.65 2.13
N VAL A 6 -2.08 9.43 1.02
CA VAL A 6 -2.73 9.02 -0.24
C VAL A 6 -2.62 7.51 -0.43
N VAL A 7 -3.76 6.89 -0.66
CA VAL A 7 -3.90 5.46 -0.94
C VAL A 7 -4.69 5.23 -2.23
N GLY A 8 -4.33 4.21 -2.99
CA GLY A 8 -4.94 3.96 -4.30
C GLY A 8 -5.56 2.57 -4.46
N ALA A 9 -5.40 1.69 -3.48
CA ALA A 9 -5.97 0.35 -3.51
C ALA A 9 -6.02 -0.28 -2.12
N ARG A 10 -6.81 -1.35 -1.97
CA ARG A 10 -6.98 -2.09 -0.71
C ARG A 10 -5.67 -2.41 0.04
N PRO A 11 -4.59 -2.90 -0.58
CA PRO A 11 -3.35 -3.19 0.14
C PRO A 11 -2.69 -1.97 0.79
N ASN A 12 -2.95 -0.77 0.27
CA ASN A 12 -2.40 0.45 0.86
C ASN A 12 -3.04 0.78 2.20
N PHE A 13 -4.33 0.50 2.40
CA PHE A 13 -5.00 0.71 3.69
C PHE A 13 -4.36 -0.08 4.82
N VAL A 14 -3.96 -1.33 4.55
CA VAL A 14 -3.27 -2.17 5.54
C VAL A 14 -1.96 -1.54 6.01
N LYS A 15 -1.28 -0.81 5.13
CA LYS A 15 -0.01 -0.11 5.41
C LYS A 15 -0.24 1.30 5.98
N ALA A 16 -1.32 1.98 5.59
CA ALA A 16 -1.68 3.29 6.12
C ALA A 16 -2.23 3.23 7.55
N ALA A 17 -2.92 2.15 7.91
CA ALA A 17 -3.56 2.00 9.21
C ALA A 17 -2.62 2.23 10.42
N PRO A 18 -1.38 1.70 10.48
CA PRO A 18 -0.46 2.02 11.57
C PRO A 18 -0.09 3.50 11.64
N ILE A 19 0.03 4.19 10.50
CA ILE A 19 0.37 5.61 10.45
C ILE A 19 -0.79 6.43 10.99
N ILE A 20 -2.02 6.14 10.57
CA ILE A 20 -3.23 6.81 11.04
C ILE A 20 -3.37 6.67 12.55
N ARG A 21 -3.17 5.46 13.08
CA ARG A 21 -3.19 5.22 14.54
C ARG A 21 -2.09 6.01 15.26
N ALA A 22 -0.90 6.12 14.67
CA ALA A 22 0.20 6.88 15.26
C ALA A 22 -0.12 8.38 15.30
N VAL A 23 -0.72 8.94 14.23
CA VAL A 23 -1.18 10.33 14.20
C VAL A 23 -2.27 10.57 15.25
N GLN A 24 -3.24 9.68 15.36
CA GLN A 24 -4.29 9.77 16.39
C GLN A 24 -3.72 9.73 17.81
N ALA A 25 -2.75 8.83 18.07
CA ALA A 25 -2.09 8.74 19.36
C ALA A 25 -1.25 9.99 19.69
N ALA A 26 -0.60 10.59 18.69
CA ALA A 26 0.13 11.85 18.86
C ALA A 26 -0.81 12.99 19.23
N ARG A 27 -1.97 13.12 18.54
CA ARG A 27 -3.01 14.10 18.88
C ARG A 27 -3.53 13.94 20.31
N GLN A 28 -3.76 12.70 20.75
CA GLN A 28 -4.20 12.42 22.13
C GLN A 28 -3.17 12.84 23.19
N LYS A 29 -1.90 12.90 22.82
CA LYS A 29 -0.80 13.40 23.67
C LYS A 29 -0.62 14.92 23.62
N GLY A 30 -1.46 15.63 22.87
CA GLY A 30 -1.43 17.10 22.75
C GLY A 30 -0.55 17.61 21.60
N GLU A 31 -0.07 16.76 20.72
CA GLU A 31 0.66 17.18 19.51
C GLU A 31 -0.28 17.90 18.54
N ILE A 32 0.22 19.00 17.95
CA ILE A 32 -0.52 19.77 16.93
C ILE A 32 -0.27 19.12 15.55
N ILE A 33 -0.92 17.99 15.33
CA ILE A 33 -0.83 17.20 14.10
C ILE A 33 -2.22 16.78 13.63
N ASN A 34 -2.50 16.97 12.35
CA ASN A 34 -3.71 16.49 11.68
C ASN A 34 -3.29 15.50 10.59
N GLY A 35 -4.06 14.42 10.44
CA GLY A 35 -3.90 13.48 9.35
C GLY A 35 -5.21 13.28 8.62
N GLU A 36 -5.18 13.42 7.31
CA GLU A 36 -6.30 13.11 6.41
C GLU A 36 -5.93 11.94 5.52
N LEU A 37 -6.86 11.00 5.39
CA LEU A 37 -6.74 9.84 4.51
C LEU A 37 -7.50 10.12 3.21
N VAL A 38 -6.78 10.14 2.10
CA VAL A 38 -7.32 10.38 0.76
C VAL A 38 -7.24 9.10 -0.06
N PHE A 39 -8.38 8.62 -0.51
CA PHE A 39 -8.47 7.48 -1.41
C PHE A 39 -8.65 7.96 -2.85
N ALA A 40 -7.84 7.43 -3.77
CA ALA A 40 -7.89 7.83 -5.18
C ALA A 40 -9.18 7.38 -5.89
N GLY A 41 -9.77 6.26 -5.48
CA GLY A 41 -10.98 5.67 -6.08
C GLY A 41 -12.28 6.30 -5.58
N TYR A 42 -13.37 5.58 -5.85
CA TYR A 42 -14.72 5.91 -5.42
C TYR A 42 -15.05 5.32 -4.05
N GLU A 43 -16.02 5.90 -3.35
CA GLU A 43 -16.50 5.40 -2.06
C GLU A 43 -17.13 4.00 -2.16
N ASP A 44 -17.78 3.70 -3.28
CA ASP A 44 -18.43 2.43 -3.57
C ASP A 44 -17.55 1.43 -4.35
N ASP A 45 -16.22 1.59 -4.26
CA ASP A 45 -15.26 0.67 -4.90
C ASP A 45 -15.46 -0.77 -4.39
N LYS A 46 -15.90 -1.64 -5.30
CA LYS A 46 -16.22 -3.06 -5.02
C LYS A 46 -15.01 -3.91 -4.62
N SER A 47 -13.79 -3.41 -4.85
CA SER A 47 -12.56 -4.09 -4.42
C SER A 47 -12.28 -3.91 -2.92
N ILE A 48 -13.03 -3.02 -2.26
CA ILE A 48 -12.89 -2.72 -0.83
C ILE A 48 -14.08 -3.34 -0.09
N GLU A 49 -13.81 -4.37 0.69
CA GLU A 49 -14.83 -5.00 1.51
C GLU A 49 -15.32 -4.01 2.59
N PRO A 50 -16.64 -3.97 2.86
CA PRO A 50 -17.21 -3.06 3.87
C PRO A 50 -16.57 -3.19 5.27
N SER A 51 -16.15 -4.42 5.64
CA SER A 51 -15.51 -4.69 6.93
C SER A 51 -14.05 -4.25 7.03
N LEU A 52 -13.42 -3.82 5.93
CA LEU A 52 -11.98 -3.54 5.89
C LEU A 52 -11.54 -2.52 6.95
N PHE A 53 -12.28 -1.45 7.10
CA PHE A 53 -11.94 -0.36 8.02
C PHE A 53 -12.10 -0.78 9.47
N ASP A 54 -13.17 -1.54 9.78
CA ASP A 54 -13.39 -2.14 11.11
C ASP A 54 -12.30 -3.16 11.44
N ASP A 55 -11.96 -4.01 10.48
CA ASP A 55 -10.91 -5.03 10.64
C ASP A 55 -9.54 -4.41 10.88
N LEU A 56 -9.24 -3.29 10.23
CA LEU A 56 -8.00 -2.54 10.42
C LEU A 56 -8.05 -1.57 11.62
N MET A 57 -9.22 -1.40 12.25
CA MET A 57 -9.44 -0.42 13.33
C MET A 57 -8.97 0.99 12.92
N MET A 58 -9.42 1.43 11.75
CA MET A 58 -9.09 2.74 11.18
C MET A 58 -10.37 3.43 10.68
N PRO A 59 -10.39 4.76 10.60
CA PRO A 59 -11.50 5.48 10.01
C PRO A 59 -11.59 5.22 8.49
N HIS A 60 -12.76 5.46 7.94
CA HIS A 60 -12.92 5.59 6.49
C HIS A 60 -12.08 6.74 5.95
N PRO A 61 -11.77 6.76 4.64
CA PRO A 61 -11.15 7.93 4.01
C PRO A 61 -11.94 9.21 4.28
N ASP A 62 -11.19 10.28 4.56
CA ASP A 62 -11.77 11.61 4.72
C ASP A 62 -12.23 12.18 3.37
N THR A 63 -11.57 11.75 2.29
CA THR A 63 -11.86 12.17 0.91
C THR A 63 -11.67 11.03 -0.08
N TYR A 64 -12.61 10.94 -1.03
CA TYR A 64 -12.57 10.06 -2.19
C TYR A 64 -12.40 10.91 -3.43
N LEU A 65 -11.31 10.71 -4.19
CA LEU A 65 -11.06 11.49 -5.40
C LEU A 65 -11.96 11.05 -6.56
N GLY A 66 -12.50 9.84 -6.52
CA GLY A 66 -13.38 9.31 -7.56
C GLY A 66 -12.67 9.16 -8.92
N ALA A 67 -11.43 8.71 -8.94
CA ALA A 67 -10.70 8.41 -10.15
C ALA A 67 -10.68 6.90 -10.38
N ASP A 68 -11.10 6.48 -11.57
CA ASP A 68 -11.10 5.08 -12.01
C ASP A 68 -10.90 5.03 -13.52
N SER A 69 -10.01 4.18 -13.99
CA SER A 69 -9.80 3.83 -15.39
C SER A 69 -8.94 2.58 -15.50
N ASP A 70 -9.26 1.72 -16.46
CA ASP A 70 -8.43 0.58 -16.84
C ASP A 70 -7.12 1.01 -17.53
N ASN A 71 -7.07 2.23 -18.05
CA ASN A 71 -5.87 2.82 -18.63
C ASN A 71 -5.07 3.56 -17.56
N LEU A 72 -3.88 3.04 -17.23
CA LEU A 72 -3.02 3.61 -16.18
C LEU A 72 -2.60 5.06 -16.45
N ASN A 73 -2.43 5.46 -17.69
CA ASN A 73 -2.06 6.84 -18.04
C ASN A 73 -3.24 7.79 -17.86
N GLU A 74 -4.44 7.36 -18.24
CA GLU A 74 -5.67 8.10 -18.01
C GLU A 74 -5.95 8.24 -16.51
N LEU A 75 -5.85 7.14 -15.74
CA LEU A 75 -5.96 7.15 -14.29
C LEU A 75 -4.97 8.14 -13.65
N THR A 76 -3.71 8.14 -14.11
CA THR A 76 -2.68 9.08 -13.65
C THR A 76 -3.13 10.53 -13.87
N GLY A 77 -3.61 10.87 -15.06
CA GLY A 77 -4.08 12.22 -15.39
C GLY A 77 -5.30 12.64 -14.56
N MET A 78 -6.26 11.73 -14.37
CA MET A 78 -7.44 11.97 -13.53
C MET A 78 -7.07 12.25 -12.07
N VAL A 79 -6.20 11.42 -11.48
CA VAL A 79 -5.74 11.60 -10.11
C VAL A 79 -4.97 12.90 -9.96
N MET A 80 -4.08 13.24 -10.90
CA MET A 80 -3.36 14.53 -10.86
C MET A 80 -4.32 15.71 -10.79
N SER A 81 -5.34 15.75 -11.66
CA SER A 81 -6.31 16.84 -11.69
C SER A 81 -7.14 16.92 -10.41
N LYS A 82 -7.65 15.79 -9.93
CA LYS A 82 -8.51 15.74 -8.74
C LYS A 82 -7.74 16.00 -7.46
N PHE A 83 -6.49 15.51 -7.37
CA PHE A 83 -5.65 15.75 -6.20
C PHE A 83 -5.18 17.20 -6.13
N GLU A 84 -4.93 17.85 -7.27
CA GLU A 84 -4.68 19.30 -7.33
C GLU A 84 -5.87 20.08 -6.73
N GLN A 85 -7.10 19.77 -7.14
CA GLN A 85 -8.31 20.40 -6.62
C GLN A 85 -8.52 20.14 -5.11
N TYR A 86 -8.19 18.94 -4.65
CA TYR A 86 -8.21 18.61 -3.21
C TYR A 86 -7.25 19.53 -2.43
N LEU A 87 -6.01 19.68 -2.90
CA LEU A 87 -4.99 20.50 -2.23
C LEU A 87 -5.33 22.01 -2.23
N ASP A 88 -6.17 22.48 -3.13
CA ASP A 88 -6.67 23.86 -3.11
C ASP A 88 -7.59 24.14 -1.92
N GLN A 89 -8.25 23.11 -1.41
CA GLN A 89 -9.23 23.23 -0.32
C GLN A 89 -8.70 22.72 1.02
N HIS A 90 -7.63 21.91 1.01
CA HIS A 90 -7.07 21.23 2.18
C HIS A 90 -5.62 21.66 2.42
N PRO A 91 -5.37 22.59 3.36
CA PRO A 91 -4.01 22.98 3.72
C PRO A 91 -3.19 21.77 4.14
N THR A 92 -2.11 21.49 3.41
CA THR A 92 -1.27 20.30 3.58
C THR A 92 0.20 20.70 3.68
N ASP A 93 0.91 20.18 4.67
CA ASP A 93 2.35 20.37 4.84
C ASP A 93 3.15 19.19 4.27
N VAL A 94 2.62 17.97 4.46
CA VAL A 94 3.29 16.72 4.07
C VAL A 94 2.31 15.80 3.37
N VAL A 95 2.73 15.26 2.23
CA VAL A 95 2.02 14.17 1.54
C VAL A 95 2.78 12.87 1.74
N ILE A 96 2.11 11.85 2.29
CA ILE A 96 2.61 10.49 2.40
C ILE A 96 1.95 9.64 1.33
N VAL A 97 2.76 9.04 0.46
CA VAL A 97 2.29 8.08 -0.56
C VAL A 97 2.73 6.67 -0.20
N VAL A 98 1.86 5.70 -0.50
CA VAL A 98 2.06 4.30 -0.11
C VAL A 98 2.18 3.42 -1.35
N ASP A 99 3.27 2.65 -1.44
CA ASP A 99 3.57 1.75 -2.55
C ASP A 99 3.76 2.48 -3.91
N ASP A 100 3.44 1.77 -5.00
CA ASP A 100 3.90 1.99 -6.36
C ASP A 100 2.76 2.06 -7.40
N LEU A 101 1.60 2.56 -7.00
CA LEU A 101 0.46 2.67 -7.89
C LEU A 101 0.53 3.90 -8.80
N ALA A 102 -0.19 3.88 -9.91
CA ALA A 102 -0.34 5.04 -10.79
C ALA A 102 -0.92 6.25 -10.05
N SER A 103 -1.88 6.00 -9.15
CA SER A 103 -2.49 7.02 -8.30
C SER A 103 -1.52 7.65 -7.30
N THR A 104 -0.68 6.84 -6.64
CA THR A 104 0.33 7.35 -5.69
C THR A 104 1.46 8.09 -6.41
N MET A 105 1.85 7.65 -7.60
CA MET A 105 2.78 8.39 -8.46
C MET A 105 2.19 9.73 -8.89
N ALA A 106 0.93 9.77 -9.34
CA ALA A 106 0.24 10.98 -9.72
C ALA A 106 0.21 12.01 -8.58
N ALA A 107 -0.18 11.59 -7.38
CA ALA A 107 -0.17 12.42 -6.19
C ALA A 107 1.22 12.95 -5.83
N SER A 108 2.27 12.13 -6.01
CA SER A 108 3.66 12.52 -5.77
C SER A 108 4.10 13.67 -6.68
N ILE A 109 3.75 13.61 -7.97
CA ILE A 109 4.07 14.66 -8.93
C ILE A 109 3.37 15.97 -8.55
N VAL A 110 2.10 15.90 -8.21
CA VAL A 110 1.32 17.08 -7.80
C VAL A 110 1.88 17.68 -6.52
N ALA A 111 2.12 16.88 -5.49
CA ALA A 111 2.69 17.33 -4.22
C ALA A 111 4.01 18.10 -4.43
N LYS A 112 4.92 17.57 -5.26
CA LYS A 112 6.21 18.23 -5.53
C LYS A 112 6.07 19.50 -6.34
N LYS A 113 5.17 19.56 -7.32
CA LYS A 113 4.89 20.79 -8.08
C LYS A 113 4.27 21.90 -7.19
N ARG A 114 3.57 21.52 -6.13
CA ARG A 114 3.02 22.43 -5.12
C ARG A 114 4.04 22.83 -4.04
N GLY A 115 5.26 22.30 -4.09
CA GLY A 115 6.32 22.57 -3.09
C GLY A 115 6.10 21.91 -1.75
N LEU A 116 5.22 20.91 -1.66
CA LEU A 116 4.95 20.17 -0.42
C LEU A 116 6.07 19.16 -0.12
N LEU A 117 6.25 18.83 1.16
CA LEU A 117 7.09 17.71 1.55
C LEU A 117 6.44 16.39 1.11
N LEU A 118 7.24 15.53 0.47
CA LEU A 118 6.81 14.23 -0.02
C LEU A 118 7.52 13.12 0.72
N ALA A 119 6.76 12.20 1.31
CA ALA A 119 7.24 11.01 1.97
C ALA A 119 6.75 9.76 1.25
N HIS A 120 7.67 8.84 0.92
CA HIS A 120 7.33 7.56 0.31
C HIS A 120 7.47 6.41 1.30
N LEU A 121 6.37 5.71 1.56
CA LEU A 121 6.36 4.50 2.36
C LEU A 121 6.58 3.27 1.48
N VAL A 122 7.50 2.40 1.87
CA VAL A 122 8.02 1.23 1.11
C VAL A 122 8.98 1.64 -0.02
N ALA A 123 9.73 2.70 0.20
CA ALA A 123 10.73 3.23 -0.72
C ALA A 123 11.90 2.26 -0.98
N GLY A 124 12.59 2.45 -2.09
CA GLY A 124 13.79 1.69 -2.47
C GLY A 124 13.52 0.26 -2.95
N THR A 125 12.26 -0.12 -3.14
CA THR A 125 11.90 -1.44 -3.71
C THR A 125 12.07 -1.40 -5.23
N ARG A 126 12.76 -2.40 -5.81
CA ARG A 126 12.98 -2.50 -7.28
C ARG A 126 12.80 -3.93 -7.77
N SER A 127 12.25 -4.03 -8.97
CA SER A 127 12.27 -5.24 -9.80
C SER A 127 13.42 -5.21 -10.81
N PHE A 128 13.94 -4.01 -11.10
CA PHE A 128 14.92 -3.73 -12.17
C PHE A 128 14.41 -4.06 -13.58
N ASP A 129 13.11 -4.17 -13.75
CA ASP A 129 12.45 -4.37 -15.04
C ASP A 129 11.61 -3.13 -15.39
N ILE A 130 12.18 -2.25 -16.19
CA ILE A 130 11.55 -0.99 -16.61
C ILE A 130 10.33 -1.19 -17.51
N THR A 131 10.10 -2.41 -18.02
CA THR A 131 8.88 -2.72 -18.77
C THR A 131 7.65 -2.86 -17.87
N MET A 132 7.86 -3.03 -16.57
CA MET A 132 6.79 -3.08 -15.59
C MET A 132 6.31 -1.66 -15.23
N PRO A 133 5.01 -1.33 -15.41
CA PRO A 133 4.48 -0.01 -15.04
C PRO A 133 4.76 0.39 -13.60
N LYS A 134 4.71 -0.55 -12.67
CA LYS A 134 5.03 -0.30 -11.26
C LYS A 134 6.48 0.10 -11.02
N GLU A 135 7.42 -0.40 -11.82
CA GLU A 135 8.82 0.00 -11.69
C GLU A 135 9.02 1.45 -12.10
N VAL A 136 8.33 1.88 -13.17
CA VAL A 136 8.30 3.29 -13.58
C VAL A 136 7.78 4.17 -12.44
N ASN A 137 6.67 3.75 -11.81
CA ASN A 137 6.09 4.48 -10.69
C ASN A 137 7.07 4.61 -9.53
N ARG A 138 7.75 3.52 -9.13
CA ARG A 138 8.76 3.53 -8.05
C ARG A 138 9.89 4.51 -8.31
N LEU A 139 10.45 4.49 -9.51
CA LEU A 139 11.53 5.40 -9.90
C LEU A 139 11.09 6.85 -9.78
N VAL A 140 9.88 7.17 -10.26
CA VAL A 140 9.35 8.54 -10.19
C VAL A 140 9.10 8.95 -8.73
N ILE A 141 8.42 8.13 -7.94
CA ILE A 141 8.08 8.44 -6.55
C ILE A 141 9.35 8.63 -5.72
N ASP A 142 10.28 7.67 -5.77
CA ASP A 142 11.52 7.74 -5.00
C ASP A 142 12.37 8.95 -5.41
N GLY A 143 12.48 9.22 -6.71
CA GLY A 143 13.25 10.35 -7.23
C GLY A 143 12.70 11.73 -6.82
N LEU A 144 11.38 11.82 -6.55
CA LEU A 144 10.73 13.05 -6.11
C LEU A 144 10.68 13.21 -4.59
N SER A 145 10.84 12.14 -3.83
CA SER A 145 10.59 12.13 -2.39
C SER A 145 11.67 12.84 -1.59
N ASP A 146 11.23 13.57 -0.58
CA ASP A 146 12.10 14.21 0.43
C ASP A 146 12.43 13.23 1.56
N LEU A 147 11.51 12.29 1.87
CA LEU A 147 11.66 11.27 2.91
C LEU A 147 11.37 9.89 2.31
N LEU A 148 12.33 8.98 2.44
CA LEU A 148 12.28 7.61 1.92
C LEU A 148 12.23 6.63 3.09
N PHE A 149 11.04 6.10 3.39
CA PHE A 149 10.86 5.10 4.44
C PHE A 149 11.03 3.69 3.86
N THR A 150 12.17 3.06 4.14
CA THR A 150 12.53 1.76 3.59
C THR A 150 12.21 0.62 4.55
N ALA A 151 11.88 -0.54 3.98
CA ALA A 151 11.55 -1.73 4.76
C ALA A 151 12.79 -2.49 5.27
N GLY A 152 13.98 -2.20 4.75
CA GLY A 152 15.20 -2.90 5.13
C GLY A 152 16.44 -2.49 4.34
N VAL A 153 17.54 -3.18 4.60
CA VAL A 153 18.86 -2.88 4.04
C VAL A 153 18.90 -2.82 2.52
N SER A 154 18.15 -3.69 1.84
CA SER A 154 18.08 -3.70 0.37
C SER A 154 17.50 -2.38 -0.16
N GLY A 155 16.41 -1.88 0.43
CA GLY A 155 15.82 -0.60 0.05
C GLY A 155 16.76 0.58 0.29
N ASN A 156 17.45 0.60 1.44
CA ASN A 156 18.47 1.62 1.72
C ASN A 156 19.57 1.62 0.66
N SER A 157 20.13 0.45 0.37
CA SER A 157 21.19 0.29 -0.61
C SER A 157 20.75 0.76 -2.00
N THR A 158 19.52 0.46 -2.39
CA THR A 158 18.95 0.89 -3.66
C THR A 158 18.79 2.40 -3.71
N ALA A 159 18.15 3.01 -2.71
CA ALA A 159 17.95 4.46 -2.65
C ALA A 159 19.30 5.21 -2.68
N THR A 160 20.30 4.73 -1.94
CA THR A 160 21.67 5.31 -1.95
C THR A 160 22.31 5.22 -3.34
N ARG A 161 22.22 4.06 -4.01
CA ARG A 161 22.80 3.88 -5.36
C ARG A 161 22.14 4.77 -6.42
N GLU A 162 20.87 5.08 -6.23
CA GLU A 162 20.09 5.94 -7.12
C GLU A 162 20.26 7.43 -6.79
N GLY A 163 21.14 7.77 -5.83
CA GLY A 163 21.55 9.14 -5.55
C GLY A 163 20.77 9.84 -4.45
N ALA A 164 19.93 9.14 -3.70
CA ALA A 164 19.29 9.74 -2.54
C ALA A 164 20.32 10.04 -1.43
N GLY A 165 20.28 11.25 -0.86
CA GLY A 165 21.10 11.62 0.28
C GLY A 165 20.74 10.79 1.52
N GLN A 166 21.75 10.50 2.36
CA GLN A 166 21.54 9.68 3.56
C GLN A 166 20.54 10.30 4.53
N GLU A 167 20.46 11.61 4.56
CA GLU A 167 19.52 12.37 5.39
C GLU A 167 18.05 12.19 4.99
N LYS A 168 17.79 11.66 3.81
CA LYS A 168 16.44 11.37 3.29
C LYS A 168 16.00 9.94 3.56
N ILE A 169 16.92 9.02 3.88
CA ILE A 169 16.66 7.58 3.95
C ILE A 169 16.47 7.15 5.40
N TYR A 170 15.29 6.61 5.71
CA TYR A 170 14.92 6.12 7.03
C TYR A 170 14.53 4.64 6.96
N MET A 171 15.37 3.77 7.54
CA MET A 171 15.05 2.35 7.64
C MET A 171 14.11 2.11 8.81
N VAL A 172 12.82 2.01 8.53
CA VAL A 172 11.76 1.86 9.54
C VAL A 172 11.27 0.42 9.70
N GLY A 173 11.69 -0.48 8.83
CA GLY A 173 11.21 -1.86 8.80
C GLY A 173 9.92 -2.03 7.99
N ASN A 174 9.42 -3.26 7.98
CA ASN A 174 8.20 -3.58 7.23
C ASN A 174 6.96 -3.19 8.04
N ILE A 175 6.25 -2.16 7.59
CA ILE A 175 5.03 -1.61 8.22
C ILE A 175 3.91 -2.65 8.41
N LEU A 176 3.90 -3.73 7.62
CA LEU A 176 2.93 -4.82 7.78
C LEU A 176 3.08 -5.54 9.13
N ILE A 177 4.28 -5.53 9.71
CA ILE A 177 4.54 -6.10 11.03
C ILE A 177 3.77 -5.33 12.12
N ASP A 178 3.62 -4.02 11.97
CA ASP A 178 2.86 -3.20 12.92
C ASP A 178 1.37 -3.53 12.85
N SER A 179 0.84 -3.75 11.65
CA SER A 179 -0.54 -4.22 11.45
C SER A 179 -0.76 -5.63 12.03
N LEU A 180 0.18 -6.55 11.83
CA LEU A 180 0.13 -7.89 12.43
C LEU A 180 0.19 -7.83 13.96
N ARG A 181 1.10 -7.05 14.53
CA ARG A 181 1.24 -6.90 16.00
C ARG A 181 -0.03 -6.32 16.61
N HIS A 182 -0.61 -5.30 15.97
CA HIS A 182 -1.84 -4.67 16.45
C HIS A 182 -3.01 -5.64 16.46
N ASN A 183 -3.13 -6.50 15.45
CA ASN A 183 -4.23 -7.44 15.29
C ASN A 183 -3.96 -8.81 15.97
N ARG A 184 -2.80 -9.02 16.59
CA ARG A 184 -2.36 -10.34 17.10
C ARG A 184 -3.39 -11.02 18.00
N GLN A 185 -4.05 -10.27 18.89
CA GLN A 185 -5.04 -10.82 19.83
C GLN A 185 -6.38 -11.17 19.16
N ARG A 186 -6.64 -10.61 17.97
CA ARG A 186 -7.87 -10.82 17.19
C ARG A 186 -7.68 -11.90 16.12
N MET A 187 -6.44 -12.37 15.92
CA MET A 187 -6.15 -13.40 14.91
C MET A 187 -6.79 -14.72 15.28
N VAL A 188 -7.54 -15.28 14.35
CA VAL A 188 -8.16 -16.60 14.44
C VAL A 188 -7.40 -17.59 13.57
N ARG A 189 -7.43 -18.88 13.95
CA ARG A 189 -6.77 -19.91 13.15
C ARG A 189 -7.52 -20.07 11.82
N PRO A 190 -6.82 -20.30 10.70
CA PRO A 190 -7.47 -20.52 9.39
C PRO A 190 -8.54 -21.64 9.45
N ALA A 191 -8.30 -22.69 10.23
CA ALA A 191 -9.23 -23.80 10.40
C ALA A 191 -10.57 -23.40 11.07
N ASP A 192 -10.58 -22.28 11.82
CA ASP A 192 -11.78 -21.81 12.50
C ASP A 192 -12.64 -20.92 11.59
N VAL A 193 -12.08 -20.42 10.50
CA VAL A 193 -12.75 -19.50 9.55
C VAL A 193 -13.02 -20.15 8.20
N ILE A 194 -12.11 -21.01 7.75
CA ILE A 194 -12.25 -21.69 6.46
C ILE A 194 -12.87 -23.05 6.68
N PRO A 195 -14.12 -23.30 6.20
CA PRO A 195 -14.70 -24.61 6.27
C PRO A 195 -13.83 -25.58 5.47
N VAL A 196 -13.12 -26.46 6.16
CA VAL A 196 -12.36 -27.54 5.54
C VAL A 196 -13.37 -28.45 4.84
N ARG A 197 -13.52 -28.32 3.52
CA ARG A 197 -14.17 -29.36 2.72
C ARG A 197 -13.34 -30.63 2.90
N ARG A 198 -13.79 -31.53 3.79
CA ARG A 198 -13.31 -32.90 3.82
C ARG A 198 -13.65 -33.50 2.45
N SER A 199 -12.68 -33.55 1.55
CA SER A 199 -12.82 -34.33 0.34
C SER A 199 -12.98 -35.77 0.82
N SER A 200 -14.16 -36.34 0.63
CA SER A 200 -14.36 -37.77 0.72
C SER A 200 -13.67 -38.42 -0.50
N ALA A 201 -12.37 -38.44 -0.48
CA ALA A 201 -11.60 -39.29 -1.36
C ALA A 201 -11.83 -40.72 -0.89
N ARG A 202 -12.91 -41.34 -1.41
CA ARG A 202 -13.01 -42.80 -1.44
C ARG A 202 -11.81 -43.29 -2.22
N THR A 203 -10.82 -43.77 -1.50
CA THR A 203 -9.72 -44.59 -2.02
C THR A 203 -10.37 -45.85 -2.60
N ARG A 204 -10.70 -45.86 -3.88
CA ARG A 204 -10.90 -47.10 -4.62
C ARG A 204 -9.53 -47.74 -4.71
N ALA A 205 -9.33 -48.74 -3.88
CA ALA A 205 -8.28 -49.71 -4.07
C ALA A 205 -8.42 -50.30 -5.47
N ARG A 206 -7.55 -49.91 -6.38
CA ARG A 206 -7.36 -50.63 -7.64
C ARG A 206 -6.56 -51.89 -7.28
N SER A 207 -7.27 -53.03 -7.28
CA SER A 207 -6.65 -54.35 -7.31
C SER A 207 -5.69 -54.40 -8.50
N SER A 208 -4.44 -54.71 -8.20
CA SER A 208 -3.40 -54.97 -9.13
C SER A 208 -3.75 -56.20 -10.01
N ILE A 209 -3.94 -55.95 -11.31
CA ILE A 209 -3.81 -56.98 -12.31
C ILE A 209 -2.42 -56.79 -12.93
N MET A 210 -1.49 -57.68 -12.53
CA MET A 210 -0.25 -57.84 -13.24
C MET A 210 -0.52 -58.59 -14.54
N PRO A 211 -0.03 -58.19 -15.70
CA PRO A 211 0.07 -59.05 -16.86
C PRO A 211 1.28 -59.93 -16.70
N LYS A 212 1.06 -61.23 -16.82
CA LYS A 212 2.10 -62.23 -16.96
C LYS A 212 2.72 -62.17 -18.37
N GLY A 213 4.05 -62.25 -18.40
CA GLY A 213 4.80 -62.96 -19.42
C GLY A 213 5.11 -62.16 -20.70
N PHE A 214 6.41 -61.90 -20.88
CA PHE A 214 7.09 -62.08 -22.15
C PHE A 214 8.52 -62.56 -21.82
N ASP A 215 8.76 -63.87 -22.03
CA ASP A 215 10.08 -64.42 -22.31
C ASP A 215 10.44 -64.02 -23.76
N ILE A 216 11.62 -63.50 -23.95
CA ILE A 216 12.71 -63.85 -24.89
C ILE A 216 13.88 -62.94 -24.59
#